data_ccc10ebd133df84dc3ecdd1df8864515
#
_entry.id   ccc10ebd133df84dc3ecdd1df8864515
#
_cell.length_a   1.000
_cell.length_b   1.000
_cell.length_c   1.000
_cell.angle_alpha   90.00
_cell.angle_beta   90.00
_cell.angle_gamma   90.00
#
_symmetry.space_group_name_H-M   'P 1'
#
loop_
_entity.id
_entity.type
_entity.pdbx_description
1 polymer ?
#
loop_
_entity_poly.entity_id
_entity_poly.type
_entity_poly.pdbx_seq_one_letter_code
_entity_poly.pdbx_strand_id
1 'polypeptide(L)'
;GGEHAFMGTHNRLFTLASPGFPRAYLEIIAINPVANNAHVTCRHRWFDMDSAALQSVVERSGPQLIHWVARVPQLADALANLRTQGIDRGTAVKASRQTPNGLLHWQISLRDDGQRLFDGCLPTLIAWGQVHPCDTMPESGVTLNRLALAHPQAASLSAALHAIDLPMPVQTGRASLSVELQTPKGLIRLSTP
;
A
#
# COMPACT_ATOMS: atom_id res chain seq x y z
N GLY A 1 -2.95 15.50 -2.11
CA GLY A 1 -2.65 14.51 -3.14
C GLY A 1 -1.40 14.83 -3.94
N GLY A 2 -1.07 13.97 -4.84
CA GLY A 2 0.09 14.15 -5.70
C GLY A 2 0.07 13.21 -6.89
N GLU A 3 1.06 13.39 -7.74
CA GLU A 3 1.28 12.55 -8.91
C GLU A 3 2.50 11.66 -8.71
N HIS A 4 2.42 10.47 -9.28
CA HIS A 4 3.54 9.53 -9.41
C HIS A 4 3.87 9.44 -10.90
N ALA A 5 4.59 10.43 -11.40
CA ALA A 5 4.84 10.58 -12.83
C ALA A 5 5.42 9.31 -13.47
N PHE A 6 6.38 8.64 -12.78
CA PHE A 6 7.02 7.43 -13.28
C PHE A 6 6.07 6.21 -13.37
N MET A 7 4.93 6.24 -12.65
CA MET A 7 3.90 5.19 -12.66
C MET A 7 2.64 5.60 -13.43
N GLY A 8 2.53 6.84 -13.86
CA GLY A 8 1.32 7.36 -14.52
C GLY A 8 0.08 7.28 -13.63
N THR A 9 0.24 7.51 -12.32
CA THR A 9 -0.86 7.49 -11.34
C THR A 9 -0.91 8.78 -10.55
N HIS A 10 -2.04 9.05 -9.95
CA HIS A 10 -2.23 10.16 -9.01
C HIS A 10 -3.00 9.69 -7.76
N ASN A 11 -2.91 10.44 -6.68
CA ASN A 11 -3.53 10.07 -5.42
C ASN A 11 -4.16 11.23 -4.64
N ARG A 12 -4.96 10.84 -3.64
CA ARG A 12 -5.38 11.66 -2.51
C ARG A 12 -5.14 10.87 -1.24
N LEU A 13 -4.63 11.55 -0.21
CA LEU A 13 -4.34 10.97 1.09
C LEU A 13 -5.18 11.64 2.16
N PHE A 14 -5.58 10.87 3.18
CA PHE A 14 -6.12 11.39 4.42
C PHE A 14 -5.72 10.51 5.60
N THR A 15 -5.52 11.13 6.77
CA THR A 15 -5.05 10.44 7.96
C THR A 15 -6.07 9.44 8.48
N LEU A 16 -5.57 8.31 8.99
CA LEU A 16 -6.33 7.29 9.71
C LEU A 16 -5.76 7.05 11.11
N ALA A 17 -4.96 8.00 11.62
CA ALA A 17 -4.18 7.82 12.83
C ALA A 17 -5.04 7.42 14.03
N SER A 18 -4.62 6.38 14.74
CA SER A 18 -5.19 5.89 15.99
C SER A 18 -4.07 5.41 16.90
N PRO A 19 -4.32 5.13 18.19
CA PRO A 19 -3.29 4.61 19.10
C PRO A 19 -2.58 3.36 18.60
N GLY A 20 -3.31 2.44 17.95
CA GLY A 20 -2.73 1.24 17.35
C GLY A 20 -2.03 1.47 16.01
N PHE A 21 -2.33 2.59 15.34
CA PHE A 21 -1.82 2.93 14.00
C PHE A 21 -1.49 4.43 13.91
N PRO A 22 -0.46 4.92 14.64
CA PRO A 22 -0.25 6.36 14.86
C PRO A 22 0.10 7.16 13.62
N ARG A 23 0.56 6.52 12.55
CA ARG A 23 0.92 7.14 11.27
C ARG A 23 0.22 6.50 10.08
N ALA A 24 -0.98 5.93 10.30
CA ALA A 24 -1.77 5.38 9.22
C ALA A 24 -2.44 6.48 8.39
N TYR A 25 -2.55 6.22 7.11
CA TYR A 25 -3.35 7.02 6.17
C TYR A 25 -4.02 6.11 5.14
N LEU A 26 -5.12 6.56 4.59
CA LEU A 26 -5.72 5.95 3.41
C LEU A 26 -5.24 6.71 2.17
N GLU A 27 -4.90 5.95 1.14
CA GLU A 27 -4.59 6.45 -0.18
C GLU A 27 -5.67 6.04 -1.16
N ILE A 28 -6.32 7.03 -1.77
CA ILE A 28 -7.16 6.83 -2.94
C ILE A 28 -6.26 7.08 -4.15
N ILE A 29 -6.01 6.03 -4.91
CA ILE A 29 -5.10 6.08 -6.07
C ILE A 29 -5.87 5.74 -7.35
N ALA A 30 -5.51 6.40 -8.44
CA ALA A 30 -6.08 6.15 -9.76
C ALA A 30 -5.01 6.27 -10.86
N ILE A 31 -5.25 5.63 -11.98
CA ILE A 31 -4.51 5.88 -13.21
C ILE A 31 -4.77 7.33 -13.63
N ASN A 32 -3.71 8.08 -13.92
CA ASN A 32 -3.83 9.45 -14.40
C ASN A 32 -4.03 9.45 -15.92
N PRO A 33 -5.23 9.77 -16.43
CA PRO A 33 -5.53 9.71 -17.86
C PRO A 33 -4.78 10.76 -18.69
N VAL A 34 -4.27 11.80 -18.01
CA VAL A 34 -3.52 12.89 -18.66
C VAL A 34 -2.01 12.81 -18.36
N ALA A 35 -1.55 11.68 -17.80
CA ALA A 35 -0.14 11.50 -17.55
C ALA A 35 0.68 11.65 -18.83
N ASN A 36 1.76 12.43 -18.75
CA ASN A 36 2.71 12.51 -19.86
C ASN A 36 3.46 11.19 -20.00
N ASN A 37 3.17 10.44 -21.07
CA ASN A 37 3.78 9.14 -21.32
C ASN A 37 5.32 9.18 -21.37
N ALA A 38 5.92 10.33 -21.71
CA ALA A 38 7.37 10.49 -21.67
C ALA A 38 7.96 10.36 -20.26
N HIS A 39 7.18 10.56 -19.22
CA HIS A 39 7.60 10.43 -17.83
C HIS A 39 7.20 9.09 -17.18
N VAL A 40 6.34 8.31 -17.83
CA VAL A 40 5.97 6.97 -17.38
C VAL A 40 7.08 6.01 -17.77
N THR A 41 7.87 5.58 -16.80
CA THR A 41 9.04 4.71 -17.03
C THR A 41 8.82 3.28 -16.57
N CYS A 42 7.72 3.00 -15.86
CA CYS A 42 7.36 1.63 -15.47
C CYS A 42 6.83 0.85 -16.68
N ARG A 43 7.15 -0.45 -16.72
CA ARG A 43 6.56 -1.38 -17.70
C ARG A 43 5.12 -1.74 -17.32
N HIS A 44 4.87 -1.93 -16.03
CA HIS A 44 3.56 -2.19 -15.44
C HIS A 44 3.36 -1.27 -14.23
N ARG A 45 2.15 -0.76 -14.07
CA ARG A 45 1.78 -0.01 -12.87
C ARG A 45 1.74 -0.94 -11.66
N TRP A 46 2.05 -0.40 -10.52
CA TRP A 46 1.96 -1.09 -9.24
C TRP A 46 0.53 -1.56 -8.92
N PHE A 47 0.43 -2.49 -7.96
CA PHE A 47 -0.83 -2.96 -7.35
C PHE A 47 -1.81 -3.59 -8.34
N ASP A 48 -1.31 -4.22 -9.41
CA ASP A 48 -2.12 -4.80 -10.50
C ASP A 48 -3.06 -3.79 -11.19
N MET A 49 -2.76 -2.50 -11.15
CA MET A 49 -3.64 -1.47 -11.71
C MET A 49 -3.85 -1.61 -13.22
N ASP A 50 -2.98 -2.32 -13.93
CA ASP A 50 -3.13 -2.63 -15.36
C ASP A 50 -3.94 -3.91 -15.60
N SER A 51 -4.37 -4.62 -14.56
CA SER A 51 -5.20 -5.82 -14.70
C SER A 51 -6.60 -5.47 -15.19
N ALA A 52 -6.99 -6.04 -16.33
CA ALA A 52 -8.34 -5.88 -16.88
C ALA A 52 -9.42 -6.36 -15.90
N ALA A 53 -9.13 -7.40 -15.13
CA ALA A 53 -10.05 -7.90 -14.11
C ALA A 53 -10.28 -6.87 -13.00
N LEU A 54 -9.21 -6.24 -12.48
CA LEU A 54 -9.32 -5.21 -11.46
C LEU A 54 -10.05 -3.97 -12.00
N GLN A 55 -9.69 -3.50 -13.19
CA GLN A 55 -10.33 -2.36 -13.84
C GLN A 55 -11.83 -2.60 -14.03
N SER A 56 -12.22 -3.78 -14.50
CA SER A 56 -13.62 -4.17 -14.67
C SER A 56 -14.40 -4.20 -13.34
N VAL A 57 -13.76 -4.63 -12.23
CA VAL A 57 -14.39 -4.57 -10.90
C VAL A 57 -14.61 -3.12 -10.47
N VAL A 58 -13.59 -2.28 -10.64
CA VAL A 58 -13.67 -0.85 -10.28
C VAL A 58 -14.72 -0.12 -11.12
N GLU A 59 -14.83 -0.43 -12.41
CA GLU A 59 -15.86 0.14 -13.29
C GLU A 59 -17.27 -0.20 -12.84
N ARG A 60 -17.51 -1.47 -12.45
CA ARG A 60 -18.85 -1.92 -12.04
C ARG A 60 -19.23 -1.53 -10.61
N SER A 61 -18.28 -1.52 -9.71
CA SER A 61 -18.53 -1.46 -8.26
C SER A 61 -17.93 -0.21 -7.58
N GLY A 62 -17.28 0.67 -8.35
CA GLY A 62 -16.61 1.84 -7.82
C GLY A 62 -15.27 1.51 -7.14
N PRO A 63 -14.71 2.45 -6.37
CA PRO A 63 -13.42 2.28 -5.69
C PRO A 63 -13.38 1.05 -4.80
N GLN A 64 -12.25 0.32 -4.83
CA GLN A 64 -12.03 -0.91 -4.07
C GLN A 64 -10.83 -0.77 -3.13
N LEU A 65 -10.88 -1.45 -1.98
CA LEU A 65 -9.68 -1.73 -1.20
C LEU A 65 -8.88 -2.79 -1.96
N ILE A 66 -7.68 -2.48 -2.42
CA ILE A 66 -6.92 -3.41 -3.26
C ILE A 66 -5.62 -3.87 -2.62
N HIS A 67 -5.01 -3.06 -1.75
CA HIS A 67 -3.68 -3.32 -1.23
C HIS A 67 -3.38 -2.49 0.01
N TRP A 68 -2.28 -2.80 0.67
CA TRP A 68 -1.71 -2.02 1.75
C TRP A 68 -0.20 -1.90 1.62
N VAL A 69 0.33 -0.85 2.23
CA VAL A 69 1.75 -0.54 2.25
C VAL A 69 2.20 -0.49 3.70
N ALA A 70 3.27 -1.19 4.01
CA ALA A 70 3.83 -1.22 5.35
C ALA A 70 5.14 -0.44 5.43
N ARG A 71 5.24 0.39 6.45
CA ARG A 71 6.49 1.09 6.76
C ARG A 71 7.48 0.12 7.40
N VAL A 72 8.71 0.12 6.89
CA VAL A 72 9.85 -0.58 7.48
C VAL A 72 11.01 0.40 7.72
N PRO A 73 11.83 0.22 8.76
CA PRO A 73 12.94 1.13 9.03
C PRO A 73 14.06 1.00 7.98
N GLN A 74 14.35 -0.20 7.51
CA GLN A 74 15.42 -0.50 6.55
C GLN A 74 14.85 -1.36 5.41
N LEU A 75 14.57 -0.73 4.27
CA LEU A 75 13.93 -1.42 3.15
C LEU A 75 14.82 -2.52 2.56
N ALA A 76 16.13 -2.28 2.48
CA ALA A 76 17.07 -3.26 1.93
C ALA A 76 17.10 -4.56 2.74
N ASP A 77 17.11 -4.45 4.07
CA ASP A 77 17.14 -5.59 4.98
C ASP A 77 15.81 -6.37 4.90
N ALA A 78 14.68 -5.68 4.90
CA ALA A 78 13.37 -6.30 4.76
C ALA A 78 13.26 -7.08 3.42
N LEU A 79 13.75 -6.51 2.33
CA LEU A 79 13.78 -7.19 1.03
C LEU A 79 14.72 -8.40 1.04
N ALA A 80 15.90 -8.30 1.68
CA ALA A 80 16.82 -9.41 1.82
C ALA A 80 16.18 -10.55 2.62
N ASN A 81 15.52 -10.24 3.74
CA ASN A 81 14.84 -11.22 4.59
C ASN A 81 13.71 -11.95 3.83
N LEU A 82 12.91 -11.25 3.02
CA LEU A 82 11.91 -11.91 2.18
C LEU A 82 12.53 -12.84 1.14
N ARG A 83 13.66 -12.46 0.53
CA ARG A 83 14.37 -13.31 -0.44
C ARG A 83 14.87 -14.62 0.18
N THR A 84 15.29 -14.63 1.46
CA THR A 84 15.65 -15.87 2.15
C THR A 84 14.51 -16.87 2.25
N GLN A 85 13.27 -16.39 2.12
CA GLN A 85 12.06 -17.22 2.09
C GLN A 85 11.54 -17.49 0.67
N GLY A 86 12.35 -17.18 -0.35
CA GLY A 86 11.96 -17.35 -1.75
C GLY A 86 10.95 -16.32 -2.25
N ILE A 87 10.74 -15.23 -1.52
CA ILE A 87 9.78 -14.18 -1.88
C ILE A 87 10.53 -13.00 -2.50
N ASP A 88 10.32 -12.77 -3.78
CA ASP A 88 10.81 -11.58 -4.47
C ASP A 88 9.77 -10.46 -4.39
N ARG A 89 10.00 -9.47 -3.51
CA ARG A 89 9.15 -8.28 -3.37
C ARG A 89 9.62 -7.12 -4.27
N GLY A 90 10.54 -7.39 -5.19
CA GLY A 90 11.10 -6.43 -6.13
C GLY A 90 12.33 -5.69 -5.62
N THR A 91 12.57 -4.51 -6.14
CA THR A 91 13.74 -3.68 -5.84
C THR A 91 13.33 -2.42 -5.08
N ALA A 92 14.30 -1.83 -4.36
CA ALA A 92 14.12 -0.55 -3.69
C ALA A 92 14.24 0.60 -4.70
N VAL A 93 13.15 1.31 -4.94
CA VAL A 93 13.11 2.49 -5.81
C VAL A 93 13.06 3.74 -4.95
N LYS A 94 13.98 4.67 -5.18
CA LYS A 94 13.98 5.99 -4.52
C LYS A 94 13.02 6.91 -5.26
N ALA A 95 12.20 7.60 -4.51
CA ALA A 95 11.28 8.59 -5.04
C ALA A 95 11.24 9.84 -4.13
N SER A 96 10.85 10.95 -4.72
CA SER A 96 10.65 12.19 -3.98
C SER A 96 9.51 12.98 -4.60
N ARG A 97 8.91 13.84 -3.80
CA ARG A 97 7.85 14.75 -4.25
C ARG A 97 7.91 16.06 -3.50
N GLN A 98 7.84 17.16 -4.24
CA GLN A 98 7.68 18.48 -3.65
C GLN A 98 6.26 18.62 -3.07
N THR A 99 6.19 19.14 -1.84
CA THR A 99 4.94 19.49 -1.16
C THR A 99 5.01 20.92 -0.66
N PRO A 100 3.88 21.55 -0.29
CA PRO A 100 3.91 22.86 0.36
C PRO A 100 4.76 22.90 1.64
N ASN A 101 4.96 21.76 2.30
CA ASN A 101 5.70 21.62 3.54
C ASN A 101 7.13 21.09 3.35
N GLY A 102 7.65 21.12 2.12
CA GLY A 102 8.99 20.66 1.79
C GLY A 102 9.02 19.39 0.94
N LEU A 103 10.22 18.88 0.73
CA LEU A 103 10.46 17.73 -0.12
C LEU A 103 10.30 16.43 0.67
N LEU A 104 9.34 15.60 0.28
CA LEU A 104 9.20 14.24 0.77
C LEU A 104 10.15 13.31 0.01
N HIS A 105 10.86 12.47 0.75
CA HIS A 105 11.71 11.41 0.20
C HIS A 105 11.28 10.07 0.77
N TRP A 106 11.24 9.05 -0.07
CA TRP A 106 10.99 7.68 0.38
C TRP A 106 11.71 6.67 -0.53
N GLN A 107 11.80 5.46 -0.04
CA GLN A 107 12.13 4.29 -0.83
C GLN A 107 10.95 3.34 -0.76
N ILE A 108 10.59 2.73 -1.88
CA ILE A 108 9.47 1.80 -1.96
C ILE A 108 9.88 0.55 -2.71
N SER A 109 9.42 -0.61 -2.27
CA SER A 109 9.64 -1.85 -2.99
C SER A 109 8.75 -1.89 -4.23
N LEU A 110 9.35 -2.11 -5.38
CA LEU A 110 8.65 -2.17 -6.65
C LEU A 110 9.05 -3.41 -7.44
N ARG A 111 8.06 -4.13 -7.91
CA ARG A 111 8.22 -5.24 -8.85
C ARG A 111 8.00 -4.73 -10.27
N ASP A 112 8.81 -5.22 -11.21
CA ASP A 112 8.71 -4.83 -12.63
C ASP A 112 7.39 -5.28 -13.27
N ASP A 113 6.79 -6.35 -12.74
CA ASP A 113 5.50 -6.88 -13.19
C ASP A 113 4.29 -6.17 -12.54
N GLY A 114 4.52 -5.26 -11.59
CA GLY A 114 3.48 -4.51 -10.87
C GLY A 114 2.58 -5.35 -9.96
N GLN A 115 2.84 -6.65 -9.79
CA GLN A 115 1.95 -7.56 -9.08
C GLN A 115 1.92 -7.33 -7.58
N ARG A 116 0.73 -7.50 -7.02
CA ARG A 116 0.53 -7.73 -5.59
C ARG A 116 0.86 -9.18 -5.26
N LEU A 117 1.54 -9.41 -4.16
CA LEU A 117 1.85 -10.76 -3.68
C LEU A 117 0.81 -11.24 -2.65
N PHE A 118 0.61 -12.55 -2.59
CA PHE A 118 -0.41 -13.17 -1.74
C PHE A 118 -1.78 -12.49 -1.92
N ASP A 119 -2.21 -12.32 -3.17
CA ASP A 119 -3.48 -11.67 -3.52
C ASP A 119 -3.67 -10.29 -2.87
N GLY A 120 -2.58 -9.57 -2.64
CA GLY A 120 -2.56 -8.26 -1.98
C GLY A 120 -2.38 -8.29 -0.46
N CYS A 121 -2.33 -9.47 0.16
CA CYS A 121 -2.16 -9.62 1.61
C CYS A 121 -0.72 -9.38 2.07
N LEU A 122 0.30 -9.67 1.26
CA LEU A 122 1.67 -9.26 1.58
C LEU A 122 1.88 -7.80 1.15
N PRO A 123 2.28 -6.89 2.06
CA PRO A 123 2.36 -5.46 1.74
C PRO A 123 3.47 -5.13 0.74
N THR A 124 3.30 -4.02 0.05
CA THR A 124 4.41 -3.24 -0.46
C THR A 124 5.14 -2.60 0.71
N LEU A 125 6.46 -2.54 0.65
CA LEU A 125 7.27 -1.99 1.72
C LEU A 125 7.73 -0.59 1.38
N ILE A 126 7.66 0.32 2.37
CA ILE A 126 8.11 1.70 2.22
C ILE A 126 9.00 2.10 3.39
N ALA A 127 10.08 2.79 3.09
CA ALA A 127 10.90 3.48 4.07
C ALA A 127 10.82 4.98 3.81
N TRP A 128 10.24 5.72 4.75
CA TRP A 128 10.16 7.17 4.69
C TRP A 128 11.48 7.80 5.15
N GLY A 129 11.81 8.96 4.60
CA GLY A 129 12.88 9.81 5.10
C GLY A 129 12.55 10.40 6.47
N GLN A 130 13.09 11.58 6.77
CA GLN A 130 12.86 12.25 8.05
C GLN A 130 11.40 12.73 8.21
N VAL A 131 10.75 13.07 7.10
CA VAL A 131 9.37 13.58 7.07
C VAL A 131 8.43 12.48 6.61
N HIS A 132 7.32 12.32 7.32
CA HIS A 132 6.25 11.40 6.96
C HIS A 132 5.00 12.20 6.53
N PRO A 133 4.19 11.73 5.57
CA PRO A 133 2.99 12.46 5.14
C PRO A 133 2.06 12.87 6.27
N CYS A 134 1.87 11.99 7.27
CA CYS A 134 1.01 12.27 8.42
C CYS A 134 1.53 13.39 9.34
N ASP A 135 2.79 13.80 9.23
CA ASP A 135 3.33 14.86 10.09
C ASP A 135 2.72 16.24 9.75
N THR A 136 2.15 16.38 8.57
CA THR A 136 1.61 17.66 8.06
C THR A 136 0.18 17.55 7.52
N MET A 137 -0.39 16.36 7.44
CA MET A 137 -1.79 16.21 7.04
C MET A 137 -2.73 16.58 8.19
N PRO A 138 -3.84 17.29 7.91
CA PRO A 138 -4.86 17.53 8.91
C PRO A 138 -5.53 16.24 9.36
N GLU A 139 -6.12 16.26 10.55
CA GLU A 139 -6.98 15.18 11.02
C GLU A 139 -8.19 15.05 10.09
N SER A 140 -8.54 13.80 9.76
CA SER A 140 -9.66 13.48 8.88
C SER A 140 -10.96 13.22 9.62
N GLY A 141 -10.89 13.00 10.94
CA GLY A 141 -12.00 12.47 11.74
C GLY A 141 -12.27 10.97 11.50
N VAL A 142 -11.41 10.30 10.74
CA VAL A 142 -11.48 8.85 10.49
C VAL A 142 -10.29 8.17 11.14
N THR A 143 -10.52 7.04 11.83
CA THR A 143 -9.44 6.27 12.47
C THR A 143 -9.46 4.82 12.02
N LEU A 144 -8.29 4.21 11.90
CA LEU A 144 -8.13 2.79 11.63
C LEU A 144 -8.22 2.02 12.96
N ASN A 145 -9.27 1.22 13.12
CA ASN A 145 -9.47 0.38 14.29
C ASN A 145 -8.82 -1.00 14.13
N ARG A 146 -8.89 -1.56 12.93
CA ARG A 146 -8.40 -2.91 12.67
C ARG A 146 -7.96 -3.06 11.22
N LEU A 147 -6.87 -3.82 11.02
CA LEU A 147 -6.46 -4.41 9.77
C LEU A 147 -6.40 -5.92 9.97
N ALA A 148 -7.01 -6.70 9.10
CA ALA A 148 -7.05 -8.15 9.20
C ALA A 148 -6.74 -8.79 7.85
N LEU A 149 -6.05 -9.93 7.92
CA LEU A 149 -5.62 -10.71 6.77
C LEU A 149 -6.16 -12.13 6.87
N ALA A 150 -6.63 -12.66 5.76
CA ALA A 150 -6.88 -14.09 5.58
C ALA A 150 -6.23 -14.55 4.28
N HIS A 151 -5.69 -15.78 4.26
CA HIS A 151 -5.08 -16.34 3.05
C HIS A 151 -5.05 -17.88 3.11
N PRO A 152 -5.21 -18.60 1.99
CA PRO A 152 -5.06 -20.07 1.97
C PRO A 152 -3.68 -20.54 2.45
N GLN A 153 -2.64 -19.76 2.15
CA GLN A 153 -1.26 -19.99 2.58
C GLN A 153 -0.92 -19.16 3.85
N ALA A 154 -1.80 -19.16 4.85
CA ALA A 154 -1.66 -18.32 6.05
C ALA A 154 -0.31 -18.50 6.75
N ALA A 155 0.20 -19.73 6.85
CA ALA A 155 1.50 -20.01 7.48
C ALA A 155 2.66 -19.33 6.74
N SER A 156 2.70 -19.42 5.40
CA SER A 156 3.73 -18.79 4.58
C SER A 156 3.65 -17.25 4.63
N LEU A 157 2.45 -16.71 4.58
CA LEU A 157 2.24 -15.27 4.71
C LEU A 157 2.65 -14.77 6.10
N SER A 158 2.30 -15.50 7.16
CA SER A 158 2.69 -15.18 8.53
C SER A 158 4.23 -15.20 8.68
N ALA A 159 4.90 -16.20 8.13
CA ALA A 159 6.37 -16.27 8.13
C ALA A 159 6.99 -15.07 7.38
N ALA A 160 6.43 -14.69 6.22
CA ALA A 160 6.88 -13.53 5.46
C ALA A 160 6.70 -12.22 6.26
N LEU A 161 5.59 -12.05 6.95
CA LEU A 161 5.35 -10.88 7.80
C LEU A 161 6.31 -10.81 8.99
N HIS A 162 6.61 -11.96 9.62
CA HIS A 162 7.64 -12.02 10.68
C HIS A 162 9.03 -11.64 10.17
N ALA A 163 9.39 -12.06 8.96
CA ALA A 163 10.69 -11.76 8.37
C ALA A 163 10.94 -10.25 8.12
N ILE A 164 9.89 -9.46 8.11
CA ILE A 164 9.94 -7.99 7.93
C ILE A 164 9.53 -7.23 9.19
N ASP A 165 9.58 -7.88 10.36
CA ASP A 165 9.23 -7.33 11.66
C ASP A 165 7.81 -6.75 11.75
N LEU A 166 6.86 -7.39 11.06
CA LEU A 166 5.43 -7.05 11.06
C LEU A 166 4.58 -8.25 11.53
N PRO A 167 4.82 -8.79 12.73
CA PRO A 167 4.07 -9.95 13.21
C PRO A 167 2.59 -9.57 13.40
N MET A 168 1.73 -10.19 12.62
CA MET A 168 0.29 -10.05 12.77
C MET A 168 -0.42 -11.36 12.44
N PRO A 169 -1.59 -11.60 13.07
CA PRO A 169 -2.37 -12.81 12.81
C PRO A 169 -2.85 -12.87 11.36
N VAL A 170 -2.67 -14.02 10.72
CA VAL A 170 -3.24 -14.34 9.42
C VAL A 170 -4.21 -15.51 9.59
N GLN A 171 -5.46 -15.33 9.23
CA GLN A 171 -6.46 -16.38 9.26
C GLN A 171 -6.33 -17.29 8.04
N THR A 172 -6.53 -18.59 8.22
CA THR A 172 -6.64 -19.50 7.08
C THR A 172 -8.03 -19.35 6.46
N GLY A 173 -8.08 -19.04 5.16
CA GLY A 173 -9.34 -18.82 4.45
C GLY A 173 -9.11 -18.27 3.06
N ARG A 174 -10.19 -17.86 2.39
CA ARG A 174 -10.09 -17.14 1.11
C ARG A 174 -9.23 -15.90 1.29
N ALA A 175 -8.36 -15.61 0.32
CA ALA A 175 -7.51 -14.44 0.35
C ALA A 175 -8.35 -13.16 0.54
N SER A 176 -8.03 -12.39 1.58
CA SER A 176 -8.68 -11.10 1.84
C SER A 176 -7.84 -10.21 2.73
N LEU A 177 -7.80 -8.95 2.38
CA LEU A 177 -7.39 -7.83 3.23
C LEU A 177 -8.65 -7.08 3.64
N SER A 178 -8.84 -6.84 4.93
CA SER A 178 -9.97 -6.05 5.42
C SER A 178 -9.53 -5.01 6.45
N VAL A 179 -10.24 -3.89 6.47
CA VAL A 179 -10.04 -2.82 7.44
C VAL A 179 -11.37 -2.39 8.06
N GLU A 180 -11.32 -2.05 9.35
CA GLU A 180 -12.41 -1.40 10.07
C GLU A 180 -12.01 0.05 10.35
N LEU A 181 -12.84 0.97 9.88
CA LEU A 181 -12.63 2.40 10.04
C LEU A 181 -13.75 2.99 10.88
N GLN A 182 -13.41 3.71 11.94
CA GLN A 182 -14.36 4.56 12.65
C GLN A 182 -14.43 5.90 11.93
N THR A 183 -15.64 6.29 11.56
CA THR A 183 -15.92 7.56 10.91
C THR A 183 -16.90 8.40 11.74
N PRO A 184 -17.05 9.69 11.50
CA PRO A 184 -18.08 10.51 12.16
C PRO A 184 -19.51 10.00 11.96
N LYS A 185 -19.75 9.17 10.93
CA LYS A 185 -21.06 8.57 10.62
C LYS A 185 -21.20 7.12 11.09
N GLY A 186 -20.22 6.60 11.81
CA GLY A 186 -20.21 5.23 12.33
C GLY A 186 -19.08 4.36 11.80
N LEU A 187 -19.13 3.10 12.14
CA LEU A 187 -18.15 2.09 11.75
C LEU A 187 -18.40 1.64 10.29
N ILE A 188 -17.37 1.62 9.49
CA ILE A 188 -17.39 1.03 8.15
C ILE A 188 -16.33 -0.06 8.03
N ARG A 189 -16.60 -1.03 7.16
CA ARG A 189 -15.67 -2.10 6.82
C ARG A 189 -15.42 -2.07 5.33
N LEU A 190 -14.14 -2.14 4.95
CA LEU A 190 -13.73 -2.31 3.57
C LEU A 190 -12.96 -3.63 3.47
N SER A 191 -13.12 -4.34 2.36
CA SER A 191 -12.37 -5.56 2.08
C SER A 191 -11.99 -5.61 0.60
N THR A 192 -10.94 -6.38 0.30
CA THR A 192 -10.62 -6.74 -1.10
C THR A 192 -11.76 -7.53 -1.72
N PRO A 193 -11.94 -7.43 -3.04
CA PRO A 193 -12.97 -8.14 -3.80
C PRO A 193 -12.86 -9.67 -3.69
#